data_10ee5648f84de9448846ee60201ed938
#
_entry.id   10ee5648f84de9448846ee60201ed938
#
_cell.length_a   1.000
_cell.length_b   1.000
_cell.length_c   1.000
_cell.angle_alpha   90.00
_cell.angle_beta   90.00
_cell.angle_gamma   90.00
#
_symmetry.space_group_name_H-M   'P 1'
#
loop_
_entity.id
_entity.type
_entity.pdbx_description
1 polymer ?
#
loop_
_entity_poly.entity_id
_entity_poly.type
_entity_poly.pdbx_seq_one_letter_code
_entity_poly.pdbx_strand_id
1 'polypeptide(L)'
;MIHATLLKGRTLELMARKKNVTFNDIAQYTHFSKTTISRYFNNPDSLTPENQQIISDALDKLNYKENKVAKILANGQTEFVGVLIPSLSMNYYSEMLNQILASYEKYGYKFLVFAGNGHDETEHRYIQELMSYKIEGLIVLSHTLSSRELSDLQIPVVAIEREDQFVSSVNTDNYLGAYEATSLLIHNHC
;
A
#
# COMPACT_ATOMS: atom_id res chain seq x y z
N MET A 1 -10.98 -13.65 39.50
CA MET A 1 -11.67 -12.43 38.99
C MET A 1 -10.94 -11.11 39.30
N ILE A 2 -9.83 -11.10 40.04
CA ILE A 2 -9.10 -9.88 40.48
C ILE A 2 -7.97 -9.48 39.51
N HIS A 3 -7.46 -10.41 38.68
CA HIS A 3 -6.34 -10.12 37.76
C HIS A 3 -6.72 -9.34 36.48
N ALA A 4 -7.98 -9.39 36.04
CA ALA A 4 -8.43 -8.71 34.83
C ALA A 4 -8.66 -7.20 35.01
N THR A 5 -8.93 -6.75 36.25
CA THR A 5 -9.22 -5.34 36.56
C THR A 5 -7.93 -4.50 36.66
N LEU A 6 -6.84 -5.09 37.15
CA LEU A 6 -5.52 -4.42 37.24
C LEU A 6 -4.84 -4.17 35.89
N LEU A 7 -5.09 -5.04 34.92
CA LEU A 7 -4.57 -4.85 33.55
C LEU A 7 -5.31 -3.74 32.79
N LYS A 8 -6.61 -3.55 33.01
CA LYS A 8 -7.39 -2.47 32.40
C LYS A 8 -6.98 -1.07 32.88
N GLY A 9 -6.64 -0.92 34.17
CA GLY A 9 -6.19 0.36 34.72
C GLY A 9 -4.82 0.80 34.15
N ARG A 10 -3.86 -0.12 34.08
CA ARG A 10 -2.52 0.15 33.49
C ARG A 10 -2.55 0.42 32.00
N THR A 11 -3.46 -0.22 31.25
CA THR A 11 -3.61 0.01 29.80
C THR A 11 -4.21 1.38 29.51
N LEU A 12 -5.08 1.90 30.38
CA LEU A 12 -5.67 3.24 30.24
C LEU A 12 -4.68 4.37 30.58
N GLU A 13 -3.76 4.17 31.53
CA GLU A 13 -2.70 5.14 31.82
C GLU A 13 -1.60 5.17 30.72
N LEU A 14 -1.31 4.03 30.08
CA LEU A 14 -0.40 3.96 28.93
C LEU A 14 -0.98 4.59 27.65
N MET A 15 -2.30 4.78 27.60
CA MET A 15 -3.01 5.49 26.53
C MET A 15 -3.19 6.99 26.80
N ALA A 16 -2.56 7.58 27.82
CA ALA A 16 -2.39 9.02 27.88
C ALA A 16 -1.63 9.42 26.61
N ARG A 17 -2.36 9.92 25.60
CA ARG A 17 -1.87 10.30 24.26
C ARG A 17 -0.62 11.15 24.43
N LYS A 18 0.54 10.57 24.19
CA LYS A 18 1.77 11.32 23.98
C LYS A 18 1.42 12.31 22.87
N LYS A 19 1.34 13.60 23.18
CA LYS A 19 1.02 14.64 22.22
C LYS A 19 2.04 14.52 21.08
N ASN A 20 1.57 14.11 19.91
CA ASN A 20 2.47 14.01 18.75
C ASN A 20 3.01 15.38 18.42
N VAL A 21 4.32 15.47 18.26
CA VAL A 21 4.99 16.69 17.80
C VAL A 21 4.43 17.04 16.42
N THR A 22 4.10 18.29 16.22
CA THR A 22 3.52 18.81 14.99
C THR A 22 4.50 19.73 14.25
N PHE A 23 4.21 20.07 13.01
CA PHE A 23 4.98 21.11 12.29
C PHE A 23 5.01 22.44 13.02
N ASN A 24 3.97 22.75 13.79
CA ASN A 24 3.93 23.96 14.62
C ASN A 24 4.97 23.93 15.74
N ASP A 25 5.11 22.79 16.40
CA ASP A 25 6.09 22.60 17.46
C ASP A 25 7.52 22.69 16.92
N ILE A 26 7.78 22.12 15.73
CA ILE A 26 9.08 22.21 15.04
C ILE A 26 9.37 23.65 14.62
N ALA A 27 8.39 24.35 14.03
CA ALA A 27 8.50 25.74 13.63
C ALA A 27 8.82 26.65 14.83
N GLN A 28 8.17 26.42 15.96
CA GLN A 28 8.41 27.14 17.19
C GLN A 28 9.82 26.86 17.77
N TYR A 29 10.26 25.61 17.71
CA TYR A 29 11.57 25.19 18.21
C TYR A 29 12.73 25.78 17.36
N THR A 30 12.58 25.76 16.04
CA THR A 30 13.60 26.21 15.08
C THR A 30 13.53 27.72 14.77
N HIS A 31 12.47 28.39 15.20
CA HIS A 31 12.11 29.76 14.80
C HIS A 31 11.88 29.95 13.30
N PHE A 32 11.64 28.86 12.57
CA PHE A 32 11.26 28.90 11.17
C PHE A 32 9.76 28.99 10.97
N SER A 33 9.34 29.43 9.77
CA SER A 33 7.92 29.39 9.40
C SER A 33 7.46 27.96 9.15
N LYS A 34 6.16 27.68 9.33
CA LYS A 34 5.56 26.38 8.95
C LYS A 34 5.80 26.04 7.47
N THR A 35 5.83 27.05 6.61
CA THR A 35 6.12 26.88 5.19
C THR A 35 7.55 26.40 4.98
N THR A 36 8.51 26.90 5.76
CA THR A 36 9.91 26.43 5.72
C THR A 36 10.01 24.97 6.17
N ILE A 37 9.31 24.60 7.26
CA ILE A 37 9.25 23.21 7.71
C ILE A 37 8.61 22.31 6.65
N SER A 38 7.51 22.73 6.05
CA SER A 38 6.86 21.98 4.96
C SER A 38 7.78 21.80 3.74
N ARG A 39 8.58 22.79 3.39
CA ARG A 39 9.57 22.68 2.29
C ARG A 39 10.64 21.63 2.59
N TYR A 40 11.09 21.51 3.83
CA TYR A 40 12.05 20.49 4.21
C TYR A 40 11.58 19.07 3.85
N PHE A 41 10.28 18.78 4.00
CA PHE A 41 9.71 17.47 3.69
C PHE A 41 9.32 17.27 2.22
N ASN A 42 8.92 18.35 1.53
CA ASN A 42 8.34 18.25 0.19
C ASN A 42 9.26 18.74 -0.93
N ASN A 43 10.19 19.64 -0.63
CA ASN A 43 11.15 20.19 -1.58
C ASN A 43 12.42 20.64 -0.85
N PRO A 44 13.22 19.69 -0.30
CA PRO A 44 14.39 20.00 0.51
C PRO A 44 15.43 20.84 -0.23
N ASP A 45 15.58 20.67 -1.54
CA ASP A 45 16.53 21.40 -2.36
C ASP A 45 16.24 22.92 -2.45
N SER A 46 15.04 23.33 -2.05
CA SER A 46 14.69 24.75 -1.92
C SER A 46 15.22 25.43 -0.66
N LEU A 47 15.87 24.67 0.23
CA LEU A 47 16.46 25.16 1.47
C LEU A 47 17.99 25.08 1.41
N THR A 48 18.66 26.00 2.13
CA THR A 48 20.12 25.92 2.27
C THR A 48 20.50 24.70 3.12
N PRO A 49 21.72 24.12 2.93
CA PRO A 49 22.18 22.98 3.73
C PRO A 49 22.14 23.27 5.24
N GLU A 50 22.46 24.51 5.65
CA GLU A 50 22.42 24.91 7.06
C GLU A 50 20.99 24.84 7.63
N ASN A 51 20.00 25.31 6.87
CA ASN A 51 18.61 25.28 7.29
C ASN A 51 18.08 23.83 7.35
N GLN A 52 18.49 22.98 6.40
CA GLN A 52 18.17 21.57 6.43
C GLN A 52 18.73 20.88 7.69
N GLN A 53 19.99 21.19 8.05
CA GLN A 53 20.62 20.62 9.23
C GLN A 53 19.92 21.06 10.52
N ILE A 54 19.59 22.35 10.66
CA ILE A 54 18.86 22.87 11.83
C ILE A 54 17.52 22.15 12.00
N ILE A 55 16.80 21.91 10.90
CA ILE A 55 15.51 21.21 10.96
C ILE A 55 15.72 19.74 11.32
N SER A 56 16.70 19.06 10.72
CA SER A 56 17.05 17.67 11.03
C SER A 56 17.36 17.48 12.52
N ASP A 57 18.22 18.33 13.08
CA ASP A 57 18.56 18.29 14.49
C ASP A 57 17.35 18.52 15.41
N ALA A 58 16.43 19.38 14.98
CA ALA A 58 15.19 19.65 15.71
C ALA A 58 14.25 18.43 15.68
N LEU A 59 14.13 17.74 14.56
CA LEU A 59 13.32 16.52 14.42
C LEU A 59 13.82 15.43 15.38
N ASP A 60 15.14 15.24 15.45
CA ASP A 60 15.76 14.27 16.36
C ASP A 60 15.54 14.63 17.82
N LYS A 61 15.79 15.87 18.20
CA LYS A 61 15.61 16.36 19.58
C LYS A 61 14.16 16.32 20.05
N LEU A 62 13.22 16.60 19.16
CA LEU A 62 11.79 16.54 19.47
C LEU A 62 11.23 15.11 19.33
N ASN A 63 12.04 14.15 18.90
CA ASN A 63 11.58 12.79 18.58
C ASN A 63 10.35 12.80 17.66
N TYR A 64 10.42 13.66 16.63
CA TYR A 64 9.34 13.82 15.67
C TYR A 64 9.16 12.53 14.86
N LYS A 65 7.90 12.11 14.74
CA LYS A 65 7.51 11.04 13.82
C LYS A 65 6.51 11.61 12.83
N GLU A 66 6.84 11.49 11.56
CA GLU A 66 5.95 11.96 10.49
C GLU A 66 4.57 11.28 10.62
N ASN A 67 3.54 12.10 10.66
CA ASN A 67 2.18 11.61 10.60
C ASN A 67 1.77 11.43 9.13
N LYS A 68 1.97 10.23 8.61
CA LYS A 68 1.65 9.89 7.21
C LYS A 68 0.17 10.12 6.87
N VAL A 69 -0.74 9.92 7.83
CA VAL A 69 -2.17 10.20 7.62
C VAL A 69 -2.42 11.69 7.43
N ALA A 70 -1.78 12.55 8.23
CA ALA A 70 -1.88 13.99 8.06
C ALA A 70 -1.29 14.46 6.72
N LYS A 71 -0.20 13.84 6.28
CA LYS A 71 0.40 14.10 4.95
C LYS A 71 -0.54 13.72 3.82
N ILE A 72 -1.18 12.55 3.89
CA ILE A 72 -2.18 12.10 2.92
C ILE A 72 -3.35 13.10 2.85
N LEU A 73 -3.86 13.54 4.01
CA LEU A 73 -4.96 14.52 4.06
C LEU A 73 -4.57 15.87 3.45
N ALA A 74 -3.31 16.29 3.61
CA ALA A 74 -2.82 17.56 3.07
C ALA A 74 -2.55 17.50 1.56
N ASN A 75 -2.01 16.38 1.07
CA ASN A 75 -1.56 16.24 -0.32
C ASN A 75 -2.59 15.54 -1.22
N GLY A 76 -3.58 14.86 -0.65
CA GLY A 76 -4.61 14.13 -1.38
C GLY A 76 -4.14 12.78 -1.99
N GLN A 77 -2.83 12.49 -1.91
CA GLN A 77 -2.24 11.25 -2.43
C GLN A 77 -1.98 10.26 -1.31
N THR A 78 -2.44 9.03 -1.47
CA THR A 78 -2.33 7.99 -0.45
C THR A 78 -1.11 7.09 -0.64
N GLU A 79 -0.62 6.99 -1.88
CA GLU A 79 0.41 6.03 -2.29
C GLU A 79 -0.03 4.57 -2.02
N PHE A 80 -1.33 4.33 -1.91
CA PHE A 80 -1.88 2.98 -1.71
C PHE A 80 -2.26 2.33 -3.03
N VAL A 81 -1.84 1.09 -3.20
CA VAL A 81 -2.30 0.20 -4.25
C VAL A 81 -3.06 -0.95 -3.60
N GLY A 82 -4.29 -1.17 -4.06
CA GLY A 82 -5.07 -2.33 -3.65
C GLY A 82 -4.57 -3.59 -4.36
N VAL A 83 -4.57 -4.72 -3.65
CA VAL A 83 -4.29 -6.03 -4.24
C VAL A 83 -5.40 -6.99 -3.81
N LEU A 84 -6.13 -7.52 -4.77
CA LEU A 84 -7.13 -8.56 -4.55
C LEU A 84 -6.61 -9.89 -5.06
N ILE A 85 -6.53 -10.88 -4.18
CA ILE A 85 -6.07 -12.23 -4.51
C ILE A 85 -7.12 -13.27 -4.15
N PRO A 86 -7.14 -14.45 -4.80
CA PRO A 86 -8.09 -15.49 -4.43
C PRO A 86 -7.81 -16.09 -3.07
N SER A 87 -6.57 -16.47 -2.79
CA SER A 87 -6.19 -17.14 -1.54
C SER A 87 -4.68 -17.10 -1.31
N LEU A 88 -4.28 -17.00 -0.05
CA LEU A 88 -2.88 -17.12 0.37
C LEU A 88 -2.44 -18.59 0.56
N SER A 89 -3.37 -19.55 0.60
CA SER A 89 -3.04 -20.95 0.80
C SER A 89 -2.41 -21.63 -0.42
N MET A 90 -2.57 -21.05 -1.61
CA MET A 90 -1.95 -21.54 -2.83
C MET A 90 -0.59 -20.84 -3.03
N ASN A 91 0.47 -21.66 -3.11
CA ASN A 91 1.85 -21.19 -3.24
C ASN A 91 2.04 -20.22 -4.42
N TYR A 92 1.36 -20.47 -5.53
CA TYR A 92 1.39 -19.61 -6.71
C TYR A 92 1.01 -18.17 -6.41
N TYR A 93 -0.12 -17.93 -5.74
CA TYR A 93 -0.59 -16.57 -5.42
C TYR A 93 0.25 -15.90 -4.32
N SER A 94 0.72 -16.68 -3.34
CA SER A 94 1.58 -16.14 -2.30
C SER A 94 2.96 -15.73 -2.85
N GLU A 95 3.52 -16.50 -3.77
CA GLU A 95 4.79 -16.14 -4.42
C GLU A 95 4.63 -14.89 -5.30
N MET A 96 3.56 -14.82 -6.10
CA MET A 96 3.26 -13.63 -6.90
C MET A 96 3.05 -12.39 -6.03
N LEU A 97 2.32 -12.53 -4.92
CA LEU A 97 2.14 -11.44 -3.96
C LEU A 97 3.48 -10.97 -3.38
N ASN A 98 4.39 -11.90 -3.03
CA ASN A 98 5.72 -11.55 -2.56
C ASN A 98 6.49 -10.67 -3.57
N GLN A 99 6.41 -11.00 -4.86
CA GLN A 99 7.04 -10.19 -5.92
C GLN A 99 6.38 -8.81 -6.05
N ILE A 100 5.05 -8.72 -5.94
CA ILE A 100 4.34 -7.44 -5.94
C ILE A 100 4.78 -6.60 -4.75
N LEU A 101 4.81 -7.17 -3.54
CA LEU A 101 5.20 -6.44 -2.33
C LEU A 101 6.66 -5.98 -2.35
N ALA A 102 7.56 -6.78 -2.95
CA ALA A 102 8.96 -6.43 -3.11
C ALA A 102 9.16 -5.17 -3.98
N SER A 103 8.20 -4.83 -4.82
CA SER A 103 8.24 -3.62 -5.64
C SER A 103 8.16 -2.31 -4.82
N TYR A 104 7.77 -2.37 -3.53
CA TYR A 104 7.77 -1.24 -2.62
C TYR A 104 9.13 -0.54 -2.55
N GLU A 105 10.21 -1.30 -2.44
CA GLU A 105 11.57 -0.77 -2.37
C GLU A 105 11.95 0.08 -3.60
N LYS A 106 11.36 -0.24 -4.75
CA LYS A 106 11.64 0.46 -6.01
C LYS A 106 10.72 1.65 -6.26
N TYR A 107 9.44 1.53 -5.92
CA TYR A 107 8.41 2.49 -6.33
C TYR A 107 7.78 3.25 -5.17
N GLY A 108 7.94 2.79 -3.93
CA GLY A 108 7.42 3.44 -2.72
C GLY A 108 5.93 3.27 -2.46
N TYR A 109 5.18 2.55 -3.31
CA TYR A 109 3.77 2.28 -3.10
C TYR A 109 3.54 1.31 -1.94
N LYS A 110 2.51 1.57 -1.16
CA LYS A 110 2.06 0.71 -0.07
C LYS A 110 0.88 -0.14 -0.54
N PHE A 111 0.86 -1.40 -0.15
CA PHE A 111 -0.15 -2.35 -0.62
C PHE A 111 -1.18 -2.65 0.46
N LEU A 112 -2.46 -2.58 0.07
CA LEU A 112 -3.59 -3.07 0.86
C LEU A 112 -4.08 -4.36 0.22
N VAL A 113 -3.87 -5.49 0.91
CA VAL A 113 -4.12 -6.83 0.35
C VAL A 113 -5.37 -7.42 0.96
N PHE A 114 -6.29 -7.87 0.11
CA PHE A 114 -7.49 -8.62 0.48
C PHE A 114 -7.55 -9.96 -0.25
N ALA A 115 -8.07 -10.99 0.44
CA ALA A 115 -8.25 -12.32 -0.14
C ALA A 115 -9.74 -12.61 -0.32
N GLY A 116 -10.21 -12.61 -1.58
CA GLY A 116 -11.63 -12.73 -1.94
C GLY A 116 -12.16 -14.15 -1.91
N ASN A 117 -11.29 -15.16 -1.86
CA ASN A 117 -11.63 -16.59 -1.87
C ASN A 117 -12.51 -17.05 -3.05
N GLY A 118 -12.50 -16.31 -4.17
CA GLY A 118 -13.31 -16.63 -5.35
C GLY A 118 -14.81 -16.45 -5.14
N HIS A 119 -15.22 -15.62 -4.20
CA HIS A 119 -16.63 -15.30 -3.95
C HIS A 119 -16.95 -13.89 -4.40
N ASP A 120 -17.82 -13.76 -5.38
CA ASP A 120 -18.22 -12.52 -6.03
C ASP A 120 -18.65 -11.42 -5.04
N GLU A 121 -19.59 -11.73 -4.14
CA GLU A 121 -20.05 -10.77 -3.13
C GLU A 121 -18.93 -10.29 -2.19
N THR A 122 -17.97 -11.18 -1.90
CA THR A 122 -16.82 -10.85 -1.05
C THR A 122 -15.86 -9.95 -1.78
N GLU A 123 -15.60 -10.23 -3.05
CA GLU A 123 -14.72 -9.41 -3.89
C GLU A 123 -15.29 -8.01 -4.09
N HIS A 124 -16.60 -7.88 -4.38
CA HIS A 124 -17.25 -6.58 -4.47
C HIS A 124 -17.11 -5.76 -3.18
N ARG A 125 -17.38 -6.38 -2.03
CA ARG A 125 -17.23 -5.71 -0.73
C ARG A 125 -15.80 -5.26 -0.47
N TYR A 126 -14.81 -6.08 -0.81
CA TYR A 126 -13.40 -5.74 -0.60
C TYR A 126 -12.92 -4.65 -1.55
N ILE A 127 -13.43 -4.60 -2.78
CA ILE A 127 -13.14 -3.47 -3.67
C ILE A 127 -13.73 -2.18 -3.12
N GLN A 128 -14.96 -2.20 -2.63
CA GLN A 128 -15.55 -1.01 -2.00
C GLN A 128 -14.75 -0.56 -0.78
N GLU A 129 -14.27 -1.51 0.04
CA GLU A 129 -13.38 -1.21 1.16
C GLU A 129 -12.07 -0.58 0.69
N LEU A 130 -11.40 -1.16 -0.30
CA LEU A 130 -10.19 -0.61 -0.90
C LEU A 130 -10.40 0.81 -1.44
N MET A 131 -11.51 1.04 -2.15
CA MET A 131 -11.87 2.37 -2.68
C MET A 131 -12.08 3.39 -1.55
N SER A 132 -12.59 2.97 -0.39
CA SER A 132 -12.75 3.84 0.77
C SER A 132 -11.42 4.37 1.32
N TYR A 133 -10.32 3.61 1.15
CA TYR A 133 -8.95 4.04 1.46
C TYR A 133 -8.33 4.95 0.40
N LYS A 134 -9.09 5.29 -0.67
CA LYS A 134 -8.61 6.11 -1.79
C LYS A 134 -7.34 5.54 -2.42
N ILE A 135 -7.37 4.26 -2.77
CA ILE A 135 -6.26 3.62 -3.49
C ILE A 135 -6.04 4.32 -4.84
N GLU A 136 -4.79 4.40 -5.27
CA GLU A 136 -4.40 5.03 -6.54
C GLU A 136 -4.33 4.04 -7.70
N GLY A 137 -4.44 2.76 -7.42
CA GLY A 137 -4.49 1.68 -8.39
C GLY A 137 -4.90 0.37 -7.75
N LEU A 138 -5.31 -0.59 -8.57
CA LEU A 138 -5.76 -1.91 -8.15
C LEU A 138 -5.09 -2.99 -8.98
N ILE A 139 -4.55 -4.00 -8.32
CA ILE A 139 -4.06 -5.24 -8.93
C ILE A 139 -5.03 -6.36 -8.53
N VAL A 140 -5.55 -7.09 -9.51
CA VAL A 140 -6.44 -8.22 -9.28
C VAL A 140 -5.84 -9.49 -9.86
N LEU A 141 -5.75 -10.53 -9.03
CA LEU A 141 -5.25 -11.84 -9.39
C LEU A 141 -6.43 -12.81 -9.39
N SER A 142 -6.76 -13.37 -10.56
CA SER A 142 -7.83 -14.40 -10.69
C SER A 142 -9.10 -14.02 -9.91
N HIS A 143 -9.89 -13.14 -10.46
CA HIS A 143 -11.09 -12.57 -9.85
C HIS A 143 -12.38 -13.11 -10.51
N THR A 144 -13.53 -12.97 -9.83
CA THR A 144 -14.86 -13.34 -10.34
C THR A 144 -15.57 -12.16 -10.99
N LEU A 145 -15.17 -10.93 -10.65
CA LEU A 145 -15.76 -9.69 -11.13
C LEU A 145 -15.65 -9.54 -12.64
N SER A 146 -16.62 -8.87 -13.26
CA SER A 146 -16.54 -8.56 -14.67
C SER A 146 -15.50 -7.47 -14.94
N SER A 147 -14.81 -7.58 -16.06
CA SER A 147 -13.85 -6.57 -16.51
C SER A 147 -14.44 -5.18 -16.65
N ARG A 148 -15.71 -5.11 -16.99
CA ARG A 148 -16.43 -3.85 -17.13
C ARG A 148 -16.61 -3.15 -15.79
N GLU A 149 -17.00 -3.88 -14.75
CA GLU A 149 -17.09 -3.34 -13.39
C GLU A 149 -15.74 -2.85 -12.89
N LEU A 150 -14.66 -3.57 -13.21
CA LEU A 150 -13.31 -3.12 -12.85
C LEU A 150 -12.91 -1.83 -13.60
N SER A 151 -13.29 -1.70 -14.87
CA SER A 151 -13.00 -0.48 -15.64
C SER A 151 -13.79 0.75 -15.15
N ASP A 152 -14.98 0.53 -14.56
CA ASP A 152 -15.84 1.59 -14.03
C ASP A 152 -15.31 2.19 -12.70
N LEU A 153 -14.28 1.61 -12.08
CA LEU A 153 -13.70 2.11 -10.84
C LEU A 153 -12.97 3.46 -10.97
N GLN A 154 -12.72 3.91 -12.21
CA GLN A 154 -12.05 5.19 -12.52
C GLN A 154 -10.64 5.33 -11.89
N ILE A 155 -9.98 4.23 -11.63
CA ILE A 155 -8.58 4.14 -11.22
C ILE A 155 -7.86 3.15 -12.14
N PRO A 156 -6.52 3.21 -12.27
CA PRO A 156 -5.76 2.20 -12.98
C PRO A 156 -5.99 0.80 -12.38
N VAL A 157 -6.39 -0.16 -13.22
CA VAL A 157 -6.55 -1.56 -12.82
C VAL A 157 -5.68 -2.44 -13.70
N VAL A 158 -4.98 -3.38 -13.08
CA VAL A 158 -4.20 -4.42 -13.75
C VAL A 158 -4.71 -5.79 -13.34
N ALA A 159 -5.22 -6.56 -14.29
CA ALA A 159 -5.57 -7.97 -14.10
C ALA A 159 -4.35 -8.85 -14.38
N ILE A 160 -4.12 -9.86 -13.54
CA ILE A 160 -3.04 -10.84 -13.72
C ILE A 160 -3.67 -12.21 -13.98
N GLU A 161 -3.12 -12.95 -14.94
CA GLU A 161 -3.57 -14.28 -15.38
C GLU A 161 -4.99 -14.32 -15.96
N ARG A 162 -5.44 -13.18 -16.50
CA ARG A 162 -6.71 -13.10 -17.21
C ARG A 162 -6.60 -12.08 -18.34
N GLU A 163 -6.72 -12.55 -19.58
CA GLU A 163 -6.87 -11.67 -20.73
C GLU A 163 -8.10 -10.77 -20.57
N ASP A 164 -7.92 -9.49 -20.80
CA ASP A 164 -8.96 -8.51 -20.62
C ASP A 164 -8.89 -7.43 -21.71
N GLN A 165 -10.06 -6.95 -22.15
CA GLN A 165 -10.16 -5.89 -23.14
C GLN A 165 -10.57 -4.54 -22.57
N PHE A 166 -10.95 -4.48 -21.28
CA PHE A 166 -11.40 -3.26 -20.60
C PHE A 166 -10.38 -2.72 -19.61
N VAL A 167 -9.53 -3.57 -19.06
CA VAL A 167 -8.46 -3.20 -18.14
C VAL A 167 -7.11 -3.74 -18.64
N SER A 168 -6.02 -3.15 -18.18
CA SER A 168 -4.68 -3.65 -18.49
C SER A 168 -4.51 -5.06 -17.93
N SER A 169 -3.89 -5.97 -18.69
CA SER A 169 -3.65 -7.33 -18.25
C SER A 169 -2.20 -7.74 -18.42
N VAL A 170 -1.74 -8.62 -17.53
CA VAL A 170 -0.44 -9.29 -17.58
C VAL A 170 -0.69 -10.79 -17.51
N ASN A 171 -0.33 -11.50 -18.58
CA ASN A 171 -0.59 -12.93 -18.73
C ASN A 171 0.68 -13.67 -19.09
N THR A 172 0.73 -14.95 -18.74
CA THR A 172 1.72 -15.91 -19.26
C THR A 172 1.24 -16.47 -20.57
N ASP A 173 2.17 -16.78 -21.48
CA ASP A 173 1.85 -17.52 -22.70
C ASP A 173 1.64 -19.02 -22.37
N ASN A 174 0.46 -19.30 -21.81
CA ASN A 174 0.08 -20.65 -21.40
C ASN A 174 0.01 -21.63 -22.59
N TYR A 175 -0.33 -21.14 -23.79
CA TYR A 175 -0.38 -21.97 -24.99
C TYR A 175 1.03 -22.42 -25.38
N LEU A 176 1.98 -21.49 -25.48
CA LEU A 176 3.37 -21.82 -25.83
C LEU A 176 3.98 -22.75 -24.77
N GLY A 177 3.78 -22.45 -23.47
CA GLY A 177 4.28 -23.29 -22.39
C GLY A 177 3.72 -24.71 -22.43
N ALA A 178 2.42 -24.88 -22.65
CA ALA A 178 1.81 -26.20 -22.80
C ALA A 178 2.29 -26.95 -24.05
N TYR A 179 2.42 -26.23 -25.17
CA TYR A 179 2.93 -26.80 -26.41
C TYR A 179 4.38 -27.29 -26.25
N GLU A 180 5.26 -26.49 -25.69
CA GLU A 180 6.66 -26.86 -25.47
C GLU A 180 6.79 -28.04 -24.50
N ALA A 181 6.07 -28.03 -23.39
CA ALA A 181 6.05 -29.14 -22.42
C ALA A 181 5.58 -30.44 -23.06
N THR A 182 4.47 -30.40 -23.80
CA THR A 182 3.93 -31.60 -24.50
C THR A 182 4.89 -32.09 -25.57
N SER A 183 5.48 -31.19 -26.34
CA SER A 183 6.46 -31.53 -27.36
C SER A 183 7.70 -32.21 -26.76
N LEU A 184 8.16 -31.72 -25.61
CA LEU A 184 9.27 -32.34 -24.87
C LEU A 184 8.95 -33.77 -24.41
N LEU A 185 7.74 -34.01 -23.89
CA LEU A 185 7.29 -35.34 -23.50
C LEU A 185 7.22 -36.29 -24.68
N ILE A 186 6.63 -35.90 -25.80
CA ILE A 186 6.54 -36.69 -27.01
C ILE A 186 7.95 -37.03 -27.57
N HIS A 187 8.85 -36.03 -27.58
CA HIS A 187 10.22 -36.25 -28.07
C HIS A 187 11.01 -37.26 -27.23
N ASN A 188 10.73 -37.31 -25.93
CA ASN A 188 11.37 -38.24 -24.99
C ASN A 188 10.61 -39.56 -24.84
N HIS A 189 9.60 -39.82 -25.68
CA HIS A 189 8.81 -41.05 -25.66
C HIS A 189 8.10 -41.33 -24.32
N CYS A 190 7.68 -40.28 -23.61
CA CYS A 190 6.90 -40.38 -22.37
C CYS A 190 5.40 -40.45 -22.68
#